data_5cf2ddbef2546b16f93816823b8871bf
#
_entry.id   5cf2ddbef2546b16f93816823b8871bf
#
_cell.length_a   1.000
_cell.length_b   1.000
_cell.length_c   1.000
_cell.angle_alpha   90.00
_cell.angle_beta   90.00
_cell.angle_gamma   90.00
#
_symmetry.space_group_name_H-M   'P 1'
#
loop_
_entity.id
_entity.type
_entity.pdbx_description
1 polymer ?
#
loop_
_entity_poly.entity_id
_entity_poly.type
_entity_poly.pdbx_seq_one_letter_code
_entity_poly.pdbx_strand_id
1 'polypeptide(L)'
;GWILLGQTFMRMNEYTAAVDAFTVASERPEATSATFSQLAEAMIANEDGIVTPPAATAINRAFEMDPLNPAAVYYHALALEQSGSSAMAYDALVARIAVETEIAPWMEIFIARLNQIGQRLGRDPVGPMMLLALSDRPGPSAADISAAAEMSAEDRAAMVQSMVARLAARLEEESDDLEGWLQLANSYRVLGNLDAARAALARAEPLLPETGPARQSFEDLSDDLGE
;
A
#
# COMPACT_ATOMS: atom_id res chain seq x y z
N GLY A 1 -3.59 17.47 -25.15
CA GLY A 1 -4.98 17.80 -25.47
C GLY A 1 -5.99 17.05 -24.63
N TRP A 2 -6.08 15.73 -24.74
CA TRP A 2 -7.14 14.94 -24.12
C TRP A 2 -7.12 14.95 -22.59
N ILE A 3 -5.94 14.93 -21.96
CA ILE A 3 -5.79 15.04 -20.50
C ILE A 3 -6.38 16.37 -20.00
N LEU A 4 -6.04 17.50 -20.62
CA LEU A 4 -6.58 18.80 -20.24
C LEU A 4 -8.10 18.89 -20.42
N LEU A 5 -8.61 18.27 -21.49
CA LEU A 5 -10.04 18.21 -21.75
C LEU A 5 -10.76 17.40 -20.64
N GLY A 6 -10.25 16.23 -20.31
CA GLY A 6 -10.78 15.40 -19.22
C GLY A 6 -10.76 16.13 -17.87
N GLN A 7 -9.65 16.81 -17.54
CA GLN A 7 -9.56 17.63 -16.32
C GLN A 7 -10.55 18.80 -16.31
N THR A 8 -10.87 19.36 -17.48
CA THR A 8 -11.88 20.41 -17.59
C THR A 8 -13.27 19.84 -17.29
N PHE A 9 -13.61 18.69 -17.87
CA PHE A 9 -14.87 18.01 -17.62
C PHE A 9 -15.01 17.57 -16.15
N MET A 10 -13.94 17.10 -15.51
CA MET A 10 -13.93 16.81 -14.06
C MET A 10 -14.30 18.03 -13.22
N ARG A 11 -13.74 19.20 -13.54
CA ARG A 11 -14.07 20.46 -12.84
C ARG A 11 -15.50 20.94 -13.07
N MET A 12 -16.11 20.54 -14.19
CA MET A 12 -17.51 20.83 -14.52
C MET A 12 -18.47 19.78 -13.97
N ASN A 13 -17.97 18.73 -13.31
CA ASN A 13 -18.71 17.53 -12.87
C ASN A 13 -19.36 16.76 -14.02
N GLU A 14 -18.83 16.91 -15.24
CA GLU A 14 -19.27 16.17 -16.43
C GLU A 14 -18.46 14.86 -16.52
N TYR A 15 -18.67 13.96 -15.57
CA TYR A 15 -17.85 12.78 -15.36
C TYR A 15 -17.84 11.82 -16.53
N THR A 16 -18.99 11.61 -17.20
CA THR A 16 -19.07 10.77 -18.41
C THR A 16 -18.17 11.31 -19.52
N ALA A 17 -18.19 12.62 -19.77
CA ALA A 17 -17.34 13.24 -20.77
C ALA A 17 -15.85 13.22 -20.36
N ALA A 18 -15.58 13.29 -19.06
CA ALA A 18 -14.23 13.12 -18.53
C ALA A 18 -13.69 11.70 -18.77
N VAL A 19 -14.51 10.66 -18.53
CA VAL A 19 -14.18 9.26 -18.83
C VAL A 19 -13.84 9.10 -20.30
N ASP A 20 -14.65 9.62 -21.21
CA ASP A 20 -14.40 9.53 -22.66
C ASP A 20 -13.05 10.18 -23.03
N ALA A 21 -12.78 11.39 -22.52
CA ALA A 21 -11.54 12.11 -22.80
C ALA A 21 -10.32 11.38 -22.23
N PHE A 22 -10.38 10.88 -21.00
CA PHE A 22 -9.26 10.13 -20.39
C PHE A 22 -9.08 8.74 -21.00
N THR A 23 -10.15 8.10 -21.49
CA THR A 23 -10.05 6.84 -22.24
C THR A 23 -9.21 7.07 -23.51
N VAL A 24 -9.51 8.09 -24.30
CA VAL A 24 -8.70 8.42 -25.47
C VAL A 24 -7.25 8.75 -25.09
N ALA A 25 -7.04 9.42 -23.95
CA ALA A 25 -5.69 9.72 -23.47
C ALA A 25 -4.93 8.44 -23.08
N SER A 26 -5.60 7.46 -22.47
CA SER A 26 -5.00 6.20 -22.00
C SER A 26 -4.58 5.25 -23.13
N GLU A 27 -5.18 5.41 -24.32
CA GLU A 27 -4.84 4.64 -25.53
C GLU A 27 -3.61 5.19 -26.26
N ARG A 28 -3.05 6.31 -25.82
CA ARG A 28 -1.86 6.92 -26.45
C ARG A 28 -0.58 6.28 -25.96
N PRO A 29 0.47 6.19 -26.82
CA PRO A 29 1.75 5.64 -26.41
C PRO A 29 2.43 6.37 -25.25
N GLU A 30 2.12 7.65 -25.09
CA GLU A 30 2.62 8.52 -24.02
C GLU A 30 1.80 8.46 -22.71
N ALA A 31 0.82 7.56 -22.61
CA ALA A 31 0.03 7.38 -21.40
C ALA A 31 0.92 6.97 -20.21
N THR A 32 0.67 7.60 -19.07
CA THR A 32 1.45 7.41 -17.83
C THR A 32 0.57 6.89 -16.70
N SER A 33 1.16 6.51 -15.59
CA SER A 33 0.44 6.20 -14.35
C SER A 33 -0.57 7.28 -13.98
N ALA A 34 -0.19 8.57 -14.11
CA ALA A 34 -1.10 9.69 -13.86
C ALA A 34 -2.30 9.70 -14.82
N THR A 35 -2.12 9.32 -16.08
CA THR A 35 -3.21 9.23 -17.05
C THR A 35 -4.24 8.19 -16.63
N PHE A 36 -3.78 7.00 -16.23
CA PHE A 36 -4.66 5.92 -15.76
C PHE A 36 -5.29 6.23 -14.40
N SER A 37 -4.60 6.94 -13.52
CA SER A 37 -5.18 7.41 -12.24
C SER A 37 -6.32 8.40 -12.48
N GLN A 38 -6.16 9.34 -13.42
CA GLN A 38 -7.21 10.29 -13.78
C GLN A 38 -8.41 9.62 -14.46
N LEU A 39 -8.17 8.59 -15.28
CA LEU A 39 -9.24 7.77 -15.86
C LEU A 39 -10.01 7.04 -14.76
N ALA A 40 -9.31 6.41 -13.83
CA ALA A 40 -9.93 5.74 -12.69
C ALA A 40 -10.74 6.69 -11.82
N GLU A 41 -10.20 7.88 -11.52
CA GLU A 41 -10.89 8.94 -10.78
C GLU A 41 -12.21 9.34 -11.47
N ALA A 42 -12.18 9.59 -12.78
CA ALA A 42 -13.37 9.95 -13.53
C ALA A 42 -14.41 8.82 -13.53
N MET A 43 -13.99 7.56 -13.72
CA MET A 43 -14.88 6.40 -13.64
C MET A 43 -15.53 6.26 -12.27
N ILE A 44 -14.76 6.43 -11.19
CA ILE A 44 -15.25 6.36 -9.80
C ILE A 44 -16.22 7.50 -9.53
N ALA A 45 -15.92 8.72 -9.97
CA ALA A 45 -16.80 9.87 -9.82
C ALA A 45 -18.11 9.71 -10.61
N ASN A 46 -18.06 9.10 -11.80
CA ASN A 46 -19.24 8.81 -12.62
C ASN A 46 -20.17 7.76 -11.99
N GLU A 47 -19.67 6.94 -11.09
CA GLU A 47 -20.39 5.87 -10.39
C GLU A 47 -20.50 6.17 -8.87
N ASP A 48 -20.66 7.44 -8.52
CA ASP A 48 -20.91 7.91 -7.14
C ASP A 48 -19.91 7.36 -6.10
N GLY A 49 -18.63 7.22 -6.48
CA GLY A 49 -17.57 6.76 -5.61
C GLY A 49 -17.34 5.25 -5.60
N ILE A 50 -18.05 4.49 -6.45
CA ILE A 50 -17.92 3.03 -6.53
C ILE A 50 -16.80 2.64 -7.49
N VAL A 51 -15.94 1.73 -7.03
CA VAL A 51 -14.89 1.12 -7.87
C VAL A 51 -15.50 -0.04 -8.67
N THR A 52 -15.85 0.25 -9.91
CA THR A 52 -16.33 -0.76 -10.87
C THR A 52 -15.18 -1.60 -11.45
N PRO A 53 -15.44 -2.76 -12.09
CA PRO A 53 -14.37 -3.54 -12.72
C PRO A 53 -13.53 -2.78 -13.75
N PRO A 54 -14.09 -1.90 -14.62
CA PRO A 54 -13.28 -1.04 -15.49
C PRO A 54 -12.39 -0.06 -14.71
N ALA A 55 -12.93 0.58 -13.65
CA ALA A 55 -12.15 1.46 -12.80
C ALA A 55 -11.01 0.70 -12.11
N ALA A 56 -11.26 -0.50 -11.59
CA ALA A 56 -10.24 -1.35 -11.00
C ALA A 56 -9.12 -1.72 -12.00
N THR A 57 -9.46 -1.95 -13.26
CA THR A 57 -8.46 -2.20 -14.32
C THR A 57 -7.58 -0.97 -14.54
N ALA A 58 -8.14 0.24 -14.60
CA ALA A 58 -7.39 1.48 -14.73
C ALA A 58 -6.50 1.74 -13.50
N ILE A 59 -7.02 1.48 -12.29
CA ILE A 59 -6.26 1.58 -11.03
C ILE A 59 -5.05 0.65 -11.06
N ASN A 60 -5.25 -0.63 -11.37
CA ASN A 60 -4.17 -1.62 -11.41
C ASN A 60 -3.10 -1.21 -12.42
N ARG A 61 -3.53 -0.73 -13.60
CA ARG A 61 -2.59 -0.26 -14.62
C ARG A 61 -1.79 0.95 -14.17
N ALA A 62 -2.42 1.91 -13.49
CA ALA A 62 -1.73 3.06 -12.91
C ALA A 62 -0.68 2.62 -11.85
N PHE A 63 -1.07 1.71 -10.98
CA PHE A 63 -0.22 1.20 -9.91
C PHE A 63 0.96 0.35 -10.42
N GLU A 64 0.73 -0.49 -11.44
CA GLU A 64 1.79 -1.26 -12.12
C GLU A 64 2.83 -0.36 -12.79
N MET A 65 2.39 0.75 -13.38
CA MET A 65 3.30 1.68 -14.08
C MET A 65 4.14 2.53 -13.11
N ASP A 66 3.56 2.92 -11.98
CA ASP A 66 4.27 3.70 -10.96
C ASP A 66 3.62 3.44 -9.59
N PRO A 67 4.16 2.50 -8.81
CA PRO A 67 3.67 2.17 -7.47
C PRO A 67 3.93 3.28 -6.43
N LEU A 68 4.67 4.32 -6.78
CA LEU A 68 4.90 5.51 -5.95
C LEU A 68 4.01 6.70 -6.33
N ASN A 69 3.26 6.63 -7.43
CA ASN A 69 2.32 7.68 -7.78
C ASN A 69 1.24 7.81 -6.69
N PRO A 70 1.12 8.97 -6.01
CA PRO A 70 0.15 9.11 -4.92
C PRO A 70 -1.28 8.82 -5.34
N ALA A 71 -1.72 9.30 -6.52
CA ALA A 71 -3.07 9.07 -7.00
C ALA A 71 -3.32 7.57 -7.27
N ALA A 72 -2.35 6.86 -7.87
CA ALA A 72 -2.44 5.42 -8.11
C ALA A 72 -2.57 4.64 -6.79
N VAL A 73 -1.74 4.95 -5.79
CA VAL A 73 -1.82 4.32 -4.47
C VAL A 73 -3.14 4.64 -3.76
N TYR A 74 -3.61 5.88 -3.82
CA TYR A 74 -4.86 6.28 -3.20
C TYR A 74 -6.07 5.49 -3.75
N TYR A 75 -6.19 5.40 -5.08
CA TYR A 75 -7.29 4.65 -5.70
C TYR A 75 -7.12 3.14 -5.55
N HIS A 76 -5.88 2.63 -5.50
CA HIS A 76 -5.61 1.23 -5.18
C HIS A 76 -6.09 0.90 -3.74
N ALA A 77 -5.77 1.74 -2.77
CA ALA A 77 -6.27 1.58 -1.41
C ALA A 77 -7.80 1.67 -1.33
N LEU A 78 -8.43 2.56 -2.11
CA LEU A 78 -9.89 2.62 -2.22
C LEU A 78 -10.49 1.32 -2.77
N ALA A 79 -9.88 0.74 -3.81
CA ALA A 79 -10.32 -0.55 -4.36
C ALA A 79 -10.18 -1.69 -3.35
N LEU A 80 -9.08 -1.75 -2.62
CA LEU A 80 -8.86 -2.70 -1.53
C LEU A 80 -9.91 -2.56 -0.43
N GLU A 81 -10.20 -1.33 -0.01
CA GLU A 81 -11.21 -1.06 1.01
C GLU A 81 -12.60 -1.54 0.56
N GLN A 82 -13.01 -1.23 -0.66
CA GLN A 82 -14.32 -1.65 -1.19
C GLN A 82 -14.41 -3.16 -1.42
N SER A 83 -13.29 -3.84 -1.63
CA SER A 83 -13.23 -5.31 -1.69
C SER A 83 -13.21 -6.00 -0.31
N GLY A 84 -13.23 -5.23 0.79
CA GLY A 84 -13.19 -5.77 2.16
C GLY A 84 -11.79 -5.91 2.74
N SER A 85 -10.74 -5.55 1.99
CA SER A 85 -9.34 -5.67 2.40
C SER A 85 -8.84 -4.39 3.10
N SER A 86 -9.58 -3.91 4.12
CA SER A 86 -9.32 -2.62 4.77
C SER A 86 -7.94 -2.54 5.44
N ALA A 87 -7.43 -3.64 5.99
CA ALA A 87 -6.08 -3.67 6.56
C ALA A 87 -5.00 -3.42 5.49
N MET A 88 -5.11 -4.09 4.34
CA MET A 88 -4.19 -3.88 3.21
C MET A 88 -4.27 -2.46 2.65
N ALA A 89 -5.49 -1.89 2.60
CA ALA A 89 -5.68 -0.50 2.19
C ALA A 89 -4.96 0.47 3.14
N TYR A 90 -5.08 0.25 4.44
CA TYR A 90 -4.39 1.02 5.47
C TYR A 90 -2.87 0.95 5.29
N ASP A 91 -2.34 -0.25 5.17
CA ASP A 91 -0.90 -0.50 5.07
C ASP A 91 -0.30 0.09 3.78
N ALA A 92 -1.03 0.05 2.65
CA ALA A 92 -0.63 0.68 1.40
C ALA A 92 -0.50 2.22 1.53
N LEU A 93 -1.46 2.86 2.23
CA LEU A 93 -1.42 4.30 2.48
C LEU A 93 -0.25 4.68 3.41
N VAL A 94 -0.02 3.91 4.49
CA VAL A 94 1.12 4.12 5.40
C VAL A 94 2.43 3.97 4.66
N ALA A 95 2.61 2.89 3.90
CA ALA A 95 3.83 2.62 3.14
C ALA A 95 4.14 3.77 2.16
N ARG A 96 3.11 4.33 1.50
CA ARG A 96 3.32 5.45 0.57
C ARG A 96 3.74 6.74 1.28
N ILE A 97 3.22 7.02 2.47
CA ILE A 97 3.63 8.19 3.25
C ILE A 97 5.05 8.00 3.80
N ALA A 98 5.37 6.81 4.27
CA ALA A 98 6.65 6.49 4.91
C ALA A 98 7.89 6.63 4.00
N VAL A 99 7.71 6.68 2.67
CA VAL A 99 8.82 6.93 1.74
C VAL A 99 9.14 8.42 1.54
N GLU A 100 8.31 9.31 2.07
CA GLU A 100 8.55 10.74 1.99
C GLU A 100 9.38 11.22 3.19
N THR A 101 10.23 12.20 2.94
CA THR A 101 11.04 12.84 3.99
C THR A 101 10.45 14.18 4.44
N GLU A 102 9.50 14.72 3.68
CA GLU A 102 8.85 16.02 3.94
C GLU A 102 7.34 15.91 3.75
N ILE A 103 6.60 16.85 4.36
CA ILE A 103 5.15 16.91 4.21
C ILE A 103 4.79 17.35 2.79
N ALA A 104 4.14 16.47 2.04
CA ALA A 104 3.64 16.75 0.70
C ALA A 104 2.14 17.15 0.74
N PRO A 105 1.66 18.02 -0.18
CA PRO A 105 0.27 18.51 -0.18
C PRO A 105 -0.79 17.41 -0.26
N TRP A 106 -0.50 16.28 -0.91
CA TRP A 106 -1.41 15.15 -1.06
C TRP A 106 -1.57 14.32 0.24
N MET A 107 -0.65 14.45 1.21
CA MET A 107 -0.68 13.67 2.45
C MET A 107 -1.93 13.93 3.29
N GLU A 108 -2.50 15.13 3.24
CA GLU A 108 -3.70 15.46 4.00
C GLU A 108 -4.86 14.51 3.66
N ILE A 109 -5.09 14.26 2.37
CA ILE A 109 -6.14 13.35 1.89
C ILE A 109 -5.85 11.91 2.31
N PHE A 110 -4.58 11.48 2.23
CA PHE A 110 -4.13 10.15 2.66
C PHE A 110 -4.37 9.93 4.15
N ILE A 111 -3.98 10.89 4.99
CA ILE A 111 -4.14 10.82 6.44
C ILE A 111 -5.62 10.81 6.83
N ALA A 112 -6.45 11.61 6.17
CA ALA A 112 -7.88 11.59 6.40
C ALA A 112 -8.48 10.21 6.11
N ARG A 113 -8.13 9.61 4.96
CA ARG A 113 -8.57 8.26 4.58
C ARG A 113 -8.03 7.20 5.53
N LEU A 114 -6.75 7.28 5.85
CA LEU A 114 -6.06 6.36 6.76
C LEU A 114 -6.73 6.35 8.14
N ASN A 115 -7.04 7.51 8.69
CA ASN A 115 -7.74 7.63 9.98
C ASN A 115 -9.18 7.09 9.90
N GLN A 116 -9.87 7.27 8.77
CA GLN A 116 -11.20 6.70 8.56
C GLN A 116 -11.16 5.16 8.54
N ILE A 117 -10.18 4.57 7.85
CA ILE A 117 -9.98 3.12 7.82
C ILE A 117 -9.52 2.63 9.20
N GLY A 118 -8.55 3.32 9.81
CA GLY A 118 -8.00 3.01 11.13
C GLY A 118 -9.08 2.94 12.22
N GLN A 119 -10.01 3.90 12.23
CA GLN A 119 -11.13 3.90 13.16
C GLN A 119 -11.97 2.61 13.06
N ARG A 120 -12.21 2.10 11.84
CA ARG A 120 -12.94 0.85 11.64
C ARG A 120 -12.15 -0.39 12.06
N LEU A 121 -10.82 -0.30 12.00
CA LEU A 121 -9.89 -1.34 12.44
C LEU A 121 -9.52 -1.24 13.93
N GLY A 122 -10.08 -0.26 14.68
CA GLY A 122 -9.74 -0.03 16.07
C GLY A 122 -8.35 0.56 16.31
N ARG A 123 -7.74 1.17 15.28
CA ARG A 123 -6.42 1.82 15.37
C ARG A 123 -6.54 3.28 15.81
N ASP A 124 -5.58 3.77 16.56
CA ASP A 124 -5.53 5.16 16.98
C ASP A 124 -5.30 6.12 15.79
N PRO A 125 -5.85 7.35 15.84
CA PRO A 125 -5.61 8.34 14.82
C PRO A 125 -4.13 8.72 14.71
N VAL A 126 -3.64 8.86 13.49
CA VAL A 126 -2.27 9.26 13.17
C VAL A 126 -2.23 10.66 12.55
N GLY A 127 -1.17 11.39 12.86
CA GLY A 127 -0.88 12.68 12.23
C GLY A 127 0.33 12.61 11.29
N PRO A 128 0.55 13.65 10.45
CA PRO A 128 1.63 13.66 9.45
C PRO A 128 3.01 13.47 10.07
N MET A 129 3.31 14.10 11.19
CA MET A 129 4.61 13.98 11.86
C MET A 129 4.88 12.57 12.39
N MET A 130 3.85 11.88 12.88
CA MET A 130 3.97 10.49 13.34
C MET A 130 4.28 9.55 12.18
N LEU A 131 3.67 9.78 11.02
CA LEU A 131 3.90 8.95 9.83
C LEU A 131 5.27 9.21 9.19
N LEU A 132 5.75 10.46 9.18
CA LEU A 132 7.10 10.78 8.72
C LEU A 132 8.18 10.17 9.63
N ALA A 133 7.92 10.04 10.93
CA ALA A 133 8.83 9.34 11.84
C ALA A 133 8.99 7.84 11.50
N LEU A 134 8.08 7.27 10.72
CA LEU A 134 8.23 5.90 10.19
C LEU A 134 9.28 5.82 9.07
N SER A 135 9.61 6.93 8.40
CA SER A 135 10.66 6.98 7.38
C SER A 135 12.07 6.76 7.94
N ASP A 136 12.28 7.00 9.23
CA ASP A 136 13.54 6.71 9.92
C ASP A 136 13.71 5.20 10.26
N ARG A 137 12.67 4.39 10.02
CA ARG A 137 12.75 2.94 10.23
C ARG A 137 13.47 2.28 9.05
N PRO A 138 14.29 1.24 9.29
CA PRO A 138 14.95 0.48 8.22
C PRO A 138 13.91 -0.22 7.33
N GLY A 139 13.62 0.36 6.19
CA GLY A 139 12.69 -0.16 5.18
C GLY A 139 13.18 0.17 3.76
N PRO A 140 12.53 -0.38 2.70
CA PRO A 140 12.91 -0.04 1.34
C PRO A 140 12.68 1.45 1.07
N SER A 141 13.70 2.13 0.54
CA SER A 141 13.59 3.53 0.11
C SER A 141 12.72 3.66 -1.15
N ALA A 142 12.30 4.89 -1.48
CA ALA A 142 11.61 5.19 -2.74
C ALA A 142 12.41 4.73 -3.97
N ALA A 143 13.74 4.84 -3.91
CA ALA A 143 14.64 4.37 -4.95
C ALA A 143 14.64 2.83 -5.05
N ASP A 144 14.61 2.12 -3.92
CA ASP A 144 14.53 0.66 -3.90
C ASP A 144 13.20 0.16 -4.47
N ILE A 145 12.09 0.84 -4.18
CA ILE A 145 10.77 0.50 -4.71
C ILE A 145 10.71 0.74 -6.22
N SER A 146 11.24 1.86 -6.70
CA SER A 146 11.31 2.17 -8.13
C SER A 146 12.22 1.19 -8.88
N ALA A 147 13.39 0.87 -8.32
CA ALA A 147 14.29 -0.13 -8.88
C ALA A 147 13.63 -1.51 -8.94
N ALA A 148 12.89 -1.92 -7.89
CA ALA A 148 12.16 -3.18 -7.86
C ALA A 148 11.04 -3.26 -8.91
N ALA A 149 10.43 -2.13 -9.28
CA ALA A 149 9.41 -2.08 -10.33
C ALA A 149 9.98 -2.35 -11.73
N GLU A 150 11.24 -1.98 -11.96
CA GLU A 150 11.97 -2.21 -13.23
C GLU A 150 12.63 -3.60 -13.30
N MET A 151 12.71 -4.32 -12.18
CA MET A 151 13.33 -5.65 -12.10
C MET A 151 12.48 -6.75 -12.73
N SER A 152 13.13 -7.81 -13.21
CA SER A 152 12.43 -9.05 -13.55
C SER A 152 11.76 -9.67 -12.32
N ALA A 153 10.77 -10.55 -12.52
CA ALA A 153 10.09 -11.23 -11.41
C ALA A 153 11.08 -12.06 -10.56
N GLU A 154 12.10 -12.64 -11.19
CA GLU A 154 13.14 -13.45 -10.55
C GLU A 154 14.09 -12.57 -9.71
N ASP A 155 14.57 -11.46 -10.27
CA ASP A 155 15.44 -10.52 -9.56
C ASP A 155 14.70 -9.85 -8.38
N ARG A 156 13.41 -9.55 -8.56
CA ARG A 156 12.56 -9.00 -7.49
C ARG A 156 12.40 -10.01 -6.35
N ALA A 157 12.18 -11.28 -6.66
CA ALA A 157 12.10 -12.34 -5.65
C ALA A 157 13.43 -12.49 -4.89
N ALA A 158 14.58 -12.45 -5.57
CA ALA A 158 15.89 -12.49 -4.94
C ALA A 158 16.14 -11.26 -4.04
N MET A 159 15.71 -10.07 -4.48
CA MET A 159 15.79 -8.84 -3.67
C MET A 159 14.96 -8.96 -2.39
N VAL A 160 13.71 -9.42 -2.49
CA VAL A 160 12.82 -9.63 -1.32
C VAL A 160 13.44 -10.64 -0.36
N GLN A 161 13.96 -11.77 -0.85
CA GLN A 161 14.64 -12.75 0.00
C GLN A 161 15.85 -12.15 0.73
N SER A 162 16.64 -11.30 0.05
CA SER A 162 17.77 -10.60 0.66
C SER A 162 17.32 -9.63 1.74
N MET A 163 16.22 -8.90 1.56
CA MET A 163 15.68 -8.00 2.57
C MET A 163 15.17 -8.76 3.79
N VAL A 164 14.45 -9.87 3.59
CA VAL A 164 13.96 -10.72 4.67
C VAL A 164 15.13 -11.34 5.46
N ALA A 165 16.18 -11.78 4.77
CA ALA A 165 17.39 -12.30 5.42
C ALA A 165 18.11 -11.24 6.28
N ARG A 166 18.18 -9.99 5.81
CA ARG A 166 18.74 -8.86 6.60
C ARG A 166 17.89 -8.54 7.82
N LEU A 167 16.56 -8.54 7.69
CA LEU A 167 15.66 -8.37 8.81
C LEU A 167 15.86 -9.47 9.85
N ALA A 168 15.93 -10.74 9.42
CA ALA A 168 16.19 -11.87 10.31
C ALA A 168 17.52 -11.72 11.06
N ALA A 169 18.59 -11.34 10.35
CA ALA A 169 19.91 -11.11 10.97
C ALA A 169 19.87 -9.99 12.02
N ARG A 170 19.18 -8.87 11.74
CA ARG A 170 19.02 -7.78 12.70
C ARG A 170 18.29 -8.24 13.97
N LEU A 171 17.20 -9.01 13.81
CA LEU A 171 16.39 -9.48 14.94
C LEU A 171 17.09 -10.53 15.81
N GLU A 172 18.10 -11.23 15.30
CA GLU A 172 18.96 -12.07 16.14
C GLU A 172 19.86 -11.23 17.06
N GLU A 173 20.20 -10.00 16.67
CA GLU A 173 20.96 -9.04 17.49
C GLU A 173 20.04 -8.21 18.39
N GLU A 174 18.85 -7.83 17.92
CA GLU A 174 17.84 -7.03 18.62
C GLU A 174 16.60 -7.91 18.90
N SER A 175 16.75 -8.89 19.79
CA SER A 175 15.75 -9.94 20.01
C SER A 175 14.48 -9.51 20.76
N ASP A 176 14.41 -8.29 21.27
CA ASP A 176 13.26 -7.69 21.97
C ASP A 176 12.32 -6.88 21.07
N ASP A 177 12.57 -6.84 19.74
CA ASP A 177 11.72 -6.18 18.75
C ASP A 177 10.52 -7.08 18.36
N LEU A 178 9.45 -7.04 19.18
CA LEU A 178 8.20 -7.79 18.90
C LEU A 178 7.63 -7.50 17.52
N GLU A 179 7.57 -6.21 17.12
CA GLU A 179 7.00 -5.80 15.84
C GLU A 179 7.83 -6.32 14.67
N GLY A 180 9.15 -6.31 14.82
CA GLY A 180 10.07 -6.90 13.85
C GLY A 180 9.88 -8.40 13.69
N TRP A 181 9.68 -9.16 14.77
CA TRP A 181 9.41 -10.60 14.69
C TRP A 181 8.08 -10.92 14.01
N LEU A 182 7.02 -10.16 14.29
CA LEU A 182 5.72 -10.30 13.60
C LEU A 182 5.83 -9.97 12.11
N GLN A 183 6.58 -8.91 11.76
CA GLN A 183 6.85 -8.55 10.38
C GLN A 183 7.65 -9.64 9.65
N LEU A 184 8.65 -10.23 10.29
CA LEU A 184 9.44 -11.33 9.74
C LEU A 184 8.59 -12.57 9.50
N ALA A 185 7.71 -12.94 10.45
CA ALA A 185 6.79 -14.05 10.34
C ALA A 185 5.86 -13.87 9.12
N ASN A 186 5.24 -12.69 8.98
CA ASN A 186 4.39 -12.38 7.84
C ASN A 186 5.17 -12.40 6.51
N SER A 187 6.40 -11.91 6.49
CA SER A 187 7.25 -11.93 5.30
C SER A 187 7.55 -13.36 4.85
N TYR A 188 7.91 -14.25 5.78
CA TYR A 188 8.14 -15.67 5.48
C TYR A 188 6.86 -16.38 5.02
N ARG A 189 5.69 -16.06 5.62
CA ARG A 189 4.39 -16.58 5.19
C ARG A 189 4.10 -16.22 3.74
N VAL A 190 4.26 -14.93 3.36
CA VAL A 190 4.05 -14.45 2.00
C VAL A 190 5.01 -15.11 1.00
N LEU A 191 6.25 -15.41 1.41
CA LEU A 191 7.22 -16.14 0.61
C LEU A 191 6.98 -17.66 0.56
N GLY A 192 5.95 -18.16 1.25
CA GLY A 192 5.62 -19.58 1.34
C GLY A 192 6.57 -20.41 2.22
N ASN A 193 7.45 -19.76 2.99
CA ASN A 193 8.34 -20.43 3.94
C ASN A 193 7.67 -20.53 5.32
N LEU A 194 6.71 -21.45 5.42
CA LEU A 194 5.85 -21.58 6.60
C LEU A 194 6.63 -22.00 7.86
N ASP A 195 7.69 -22.82 7.71
CA ASP A 195 8.51 -23.24 8.84
C ASP A 195 9.29 -22.06 9.45
N ALA A 196 9.87 -21.20 8.62
CA ALA A 196 10.53 -19.99 9.08
C ALA A 196 9.53 -18.97 9.66
N ALA A 197 8.30 -18.90 9.13
CA ALA A 197 7.25 -18.06 9.67
C ALA A 197 6.86 -18.49 11.11
N ARG A 198 6.66 -19.78 11.35
CA ARG A 198 6.41 -20.33 12.70
C ARG A 198 7.58 -20.08 13.65
N ALA A 199 8.81 -20.26 13.18
CA ALA A 199 9.98 -19.98 14.00
C ALA A 199 10.06 -18.49 14.43
N ALA A 200 9.70 -17.56 13.55
CA ALA A 200 9.64 -16.14 13.87
C ALA A 200 8.51 -15.82 14.86
N LEU A 201 7.32 -16.45 14.72
CA LEU A 201 6.23 -16.32 15.72
C LEU A 201 6.63 -16.83 17.09
N ALA A 202 7.33 -17.96 17.16
CA ALA A 202 7.82 -18.50 18.43
C ALA A 202 8.81 -17.54 19.14
N ARG A 203 9.51 -16.68 18.39
CA ARG A 203 10.35 -15.62 18.97
C ARG A 203 9.53 -14.41 19.42
N ALA A 204 8.42 -14.11 18.77
CA ALA A 204 7.51 -13.02 19.14
C ALA A 204 6.68 -13.35 20.39
N GLU A 205 6.30 -14.62 20.58
CA GLU A 205 5.39 -15.06 21.66
C GLU A 205 5.78 -14.57 23.06
N PRO A 206 7.04 -14.70 23.55
CA PRO A 206 7.42 -14.24 24.88
C PRO A 206 7.40 -12.72 25.05
N LEU A 207 7.34 -11.95 23.96
CA LEU A 207 7.32 -10.48 23.95
C LEU A 207 5.90 -9.92 23.91
N LEU A 208 4.88 -10.78 23.75
CA LEU A 208 3.49 -10.35 23.56
C LEU A 208 2.93 -9.66 24.80
N PRO A 209 2.26 -8.51 24.64
CA PRO A 209 1.46 -7.92 25.72
C PRO A 209 0.22 -8.79 26.01
N GLU A 210 -0.39 -8.61 27.19
CA GLU A 210 -1.60 -9.35 27.55
C GLU A 210 -2.78 -9.07 26.62
N THR A 211 -2.87 -7.85 26.09
CA THR A 211 -3.90 -7.40 25.15
C THR A 211 -3.34 -6.38 24.17
N GLY A 212 -4.01 -6.15 23.04
CA GLY A 212 -3.68 -5.09 22.11
C GLY A 212 -3.44 -5.56 20.68
N PRO A 213 -3.15 -4.62 19.76
CA PRO A 213 -3.06 -4.93 18.33
C PRO A 213 -1.95 -5.93 17.98
N ALA A 214 -0.82 -5.92 18.70
CA ALA A 214 0.28 -6.86 18.46
C ALA A 214 -0.12 -8.31 18.78
N ARG A 215 -0.91 -8.51 19.86
CA ARG A 215 -1.46 -9.84 20.19
C ARG A 215 -2.44 -10.31 19.11
N GLN A 216 -3.31 -9.43 18.64
CA GLN A 216 -4.25 -9.77 17.58
C GLN A 216 -3.54 -10.13 16.28
N SER A 217 -2.51 -9.36 15.89
CA SER A 217 -1.69 -9.68 14.73
C SER A 217 -0.96 -11.03 14.86
N PHE A 218 -0.53 -11.38 16.05
CA PHE A 218 0.06 -12.69 16.33
C PHE A 218 -0.96 -13.81 16.17
N GLU A 219 -2.15 -13.66 16.77
CA GLU A 219 -3.24 -14.65 16.69
C GLU A 219 -3.68 -14.85 15.23
N ASP A 220 -3.88 -13.76 14.46
CA ASP A 220 -4.22 -13.81 13.04
C ASP A 220 -3.15 -14.56 12.21
N LEU A 221 -1.87 -14.32 12.49
CA LEU A 221 -0.76 -15.01 11.82
C LEU A 221 -0.64 -16.48 12.22
N SER A 222 -0.88 -16.80 13.50
CA SER A 222 -0.88 -18.17 14.03
C SER A 222 -2.00 -18.99 13.39
N ASP A 223 -3.22 -18.45 13.33
CA ASP A 223 -4.35 -19.07 12.67
C ASP A 223 -4.09 -19.34 11.18
N ASP A 224 -3.50 -18.37 10.48
CA ASP A 224 -3.12 -18.50 9.06
C ASP A 224 -2.04 -19.59 8.82
N LEU A 225 -1.21 -19.88 9.82
CA LEU A 225 -0.16 -20.89 9.76
C LEU A 225 -0.62 -22.27 10.28
N GLY A 226 -1.87 -22.36 10.80
CA GLY A 226 -2.49 -23.60 11.24
C GLY A 226 -1.97 -24.12 12.57
N GLU A 227 -1.65 -23.23 13.51
CA GLU A 227 -1.28 -23.53 14.90
C GLU A 227 -2.45 -23.37 15.86
#